data_0c69f4b0651b370525ce488dd651dc93
#
_entry.id   0c69f4b0651b370525ce488dd651dc93
#
_cell.length_a   1.000
_cell.length_b   1.000
_cell.length_c   1.000
_cell.angle_alpha   90.00
_cell.angle_beta   90.00
_cell.angle_gamma   90.00
#
_symmetry.space_group_name_H-M   'P 1'
#
loop_
_entity.id
_entity.type
_entity.pdbx_description
1 polymer ?
#
loop_
_entity_poly.entity_id
_entity_poly.type
_entity_poly.pdbx_seq_one_letter_code
_entity_poly.pdbx_strand_id
1 'polypeptide(L)'
;MPRQGGPARGVRVELKKLFSICDRQVAAGSREIIEFPLPPLSTHSATHMPVHVIRGRKEGPCLLVCAALHGDEINGIEIIRRLVGLKQLGKIRGTLIAIPIVNVYGFIHMSRYLPDRRDLNRSFPGSETGSLAGRLANLFVKEVVSKATYGIDLHTAAIHRDNFPQVRATLDDPETRRIAEAFHAPLVIDAALRPGTIRETAIRMDIPWLVYEAG
;
A
#
# COMPACT_ATOMS: atom_id res chain seq x y z
N MET A 1 -20.39 -42.19 -48.99
CA MET A 1 -20.84 -40.94 -48.31
C MET A 1 -19.94 -40.69 -47.14
N PRO A 2 -19.08 -39.66 -47.12
CA PRO A 2 -18.21 -39.32 -46.00
C PRO A 2 -18.97 -38.53 -44.93
N ARG A 3 -18.77 -38.86 -43.67
CA ARG A 3 -19.38 -38.22 -42.51
C ARG A 3 -18.74 -36.84 -42.31
N GLN A 4 -19.55 -35.79 -42.29
CA GLN A 4 -19.13 -34.44 -41.96
C GLN A 4 -18.74 -34.36 -40.50
N GLY A 5 -17.50 -33.93 -40.22
CA GLY A 5 -17.00 -33.58 -38.89
C GLY A 5 -17.67 -32.32 -38.37
N GLY A 6 -18.26 -32.42 -37.17
CA GLY A 6 -18.82 -31.29 -36.47
C GLY A 6 -17.73 -30.29 -36.01
N PRO A 7 -18.10 -29.03 -35.78
CA PRO A 7 -17.13 -27.99 -35.44
C PRO A 7 -16.49 -28.24 -34.08
N ALA A 8 -15.16 -28.11 -34.02
CA ALA A 8 -14.37 -28.13 -32.80
C ALA A 8 -14.90 -27.11 -31.80
N ARG A 9 -15.21 -27.56 -30.56
CA ARG A 9 -15.56 -26.70 -29.45
C ARG A 9 -14.37 -25.82 -29.13
N GLY A 10 -14.46 -24.56 -29.55
CA GLY A 10 -13.50 -23.52 -29.15
C GLY A 10 -13.45 -23.40 -27.62
N VAL A 11 -12.30 -23.67 -27.05
CA VAL A 11 -12.03 -23.39 -25.64
C VAL A 11 -12.14 -21.88 -25.46
N ARG A 12 -13.24 -21.40 -24.89
CA ARG A 12 -13.33 -20.03 -24.37
C ARG A 12 -12.33 -19.93 -23.22
N VAL A 13 -11.16 -19.44 -23.51
CA VAL A 13 -10.25 -18.93 -22.49
C VAL A 13 -10.93 -17.67 -21.96
N GLU A 14 -11.63 -17.77 -20.83
CA GLU A 14 -12.01 -16.59 -20.05
C GLU A 14 -10.70 -15.84 -19.75
N LEU A 15 -10.51 -14.70 -20.39
CA LEU A 15 -9.42 -13.78 -20.08
C LEU A 15 -9.59 -13.37 -18.61
N LYS A 16 -8.87 -14.04 -17.72
CA LYS A 16 -8.86 -13.72 -16.29
C LYS A 16 -8.46 -12.25 -16.19
N LYS A 17 -9.39 -11.43 -15.67
CA LYS A 17 -9.21 -9.99 -15.49
C LYS A 17 -7.88 -9.75 -14.77
N LEU A 18 -6.92 -9.12 -15.45
CA LEU A 18 -5.60 -8.81 -14.91
C LEU A 18 -5.71 -7.66 -13.90
N PHE A 19 -4.90 -7.68 -12.86
CA PHE A 19 -4.80 -6.57 -11.90
C PHE A 19 -3.68 -5.64 -12.36
N SER A 20 -4.03 -4.40 -12.71
CA SER A 20 -3.08 -3.41 -13.21
C SER A 20 -2.61 -2.49 -12.08
N ILE A 21 -1.31 -2.42 -11.88
CA ILE A 21 -0.64 -1.55 -10.91
C ILE A 21 0.76 -1.20 -11.40
N CYS A 22 1.18 0.07 -11.27
CA CYS A 22 2.54 0.50 -11.62
C CYS A 22 2.98 0.01 -13.02
N ASP A 23 2.14 0.21 -14.02
CA ASP A 23 2.35 -0.22 -15.43
C ASP A 23 2.59 -1.74 -15.62
N ARG A 24 2.27 -2.54 -14.61
CA ARG A 24 2.34 -4.01 -14.64
C ARG A 24 0.97 -4.63 -14.57
N GLN A 25 0.87 -5.84 -15.09
CA GLN A 25 -0.36 -6.66 -15.04
C GLN A 25 -0.07 -7.95 -14.29
N VAL A 26 -0.71 -8.12 -13.14
CA VAL A 26 -0.50 -9.25 -12.24
C VAL A 26 -1.61 -10.28 -12.43
N ALA A 27 -1.24 -11.53 -12.70
CA ALA A 27 -2.19 -12.62 -12.93
C ALA A 27 -2.80 -13.14 -11.61
N ALA A 28 -4.01 -13.69 -11.67
CA ALA A 28 -4.63 -14.35 -10.51
C ALA A 28 -3.81 -15.56 -10.06
N GLY A 29 -3.57 -15.67 -8.75
CA GLY A 29 -2.77 -16.73 -8.13
C GLY A 29 -1.27 -16.51 -8.22
N SER A 30 -0.80 -15.32 -8.61
CA SER A 30 0.63 -14.99 -8.70
C SER A 30 1.10 -14.09 -7.55
N ARG A 31 2.42 -14.01 -7.42
CA ARG A 31 3.14 -13.09 -6.54
C ARG A 31 4.22 -12.40 -7.37
N GLU A 32 4.28 -11.09 -7.30
CA GLU A 32 5.26 -10.28 -8.01
C GLU A 32 5.87 -9.24 -7.09
N ILE A 33 7.11 -8.87 -7.37
CA ILE A 33 7.77 -7.70 -6.78
C ILE A 33 8.01 -6.74 -7.93
N ILE A 34 7.43 -5.56 -7.83
CA ILE A 34 7.56 -4.51 -8.83
C ILE A 34 8.52 -3.46 -8.29
N GLU A 35 9.60 -3.20 -9.00
CA GLU A 35 10.48 -2.08 -8.72
C GLU A 35 9.88 -0.82 -9.33
N PHE A 36 9.13 -0.07 -8.51
CA PHE A 36 8.41 1.09 -8.99
C PHE A 36 9.31 2.34 -8.97
N PRO A 37 9.57 2.98 -10.13
CA PRO A 37 10.48 4.11 -10.21
C PRO A 37 9.93 5.32 -9.46
N LEU A 38 10.78 5.95 -8.65
CA LEU A 38 10.46 7.16 -7.90
C LEU A 38 10.92 8.42 -8.65
N PRO A 39 10.36 9.60 -8.34
CA PRO A 39 10.81 10.87 -8.89
C PRO A 39 12.31 11.05 -8.66
N PRO A 40 13.12 11.29 -9.69
CA PRO A 40 14.57 11.34 -9.55
C PRO A 40 15.02 12.54 -8.69
N LEU A 41 16.15 12.36 -8.00
CA LEU A 41 16.90 13.45 -7.38
C LEU A 41 17.65 14.25 -8.45
N SER A 42 18.12 15.44 -8.07
CA SER A 42 18.95 16.28 -8.96
C SER A 42 20.27 15.60 -9.38
N THR A 43 20.68 14.55 -8.67
CA THR A 43 21.82 13.69 -9.00
C THR A 43 21.55 12.75 -10.17
N HIS A 44 20.32 12.70 -10.70
CA HIS A 44 19.85 11.77 -11.72
C HIS A 44 19.99 10.27 -11.34
N SER A 45 20.23 9.97 -10.05
CA SER A 45 20.27 8.58 -9.57
C SER A 45 18.87 7.99 -9.56
N ALA A 46 18.71 6.85 -10.21
CA ALA A 46 17.45 6.11 -10.19
C ALA A 46 17.22 5.49 -8.81
N THR A 47 16.03 5.66 -8.28
CA THR A 47 15.59 5.06 -7.02
C THR A 47 14.25 4.38 -7.24
N HIS A 48 14.06 3.20 -6.66
CA HIS A 48 12.85 2.40 -6.82
C HIS A 48 12.23 2.07 -5.47
N MET A 49 10.92 2.03 -5.43
CA MET A 49 10.13 1.55 -4.31
C MET A 49 9.71 0.10 -4.56
N PRO A 50 10.01 -0.85 -3.66
CA PRO A 50 9.60 -2.23 -3.82
C PRO A 50 8.11 -2.38 -3.51
N VAL A 51 7.33 -2.81 -4.49
CA VAL A 51 5.89 -3.06 -4.39
C VAL A 51 5.64 -4.55 -4.51
N HIS A 52 5.33 -5.23 -3.39
CA HIS A 52 4.91 -6.62 -3.40
C HIS A 52 3.44 -6.72 -3.73
N VAL A 53 3.09 -7.49 -4.76
CA VAL A 53 1.71 -7.77 -5.13
C VAL A 53 1.45 -9.26 -5.02
N ILE A 54 0.51 -9.63 -4.15
CA ILE A 54 0.12 -11.02 -3.93
C ILE A 54 -1.35 -11.13 -4.30
N ARG A 55 -1.64 -11.79 -5.40
CA ARG A 55 -2.99 -11.91 -5.91
C ARG A 55 -3.54 -13.32 -5.68
N GLY A 56 -4.68 -13.40 -4.98
CA GLY A 56 -5.41 -14.64 -4.82
C GLY A 56 -5.99 -15.15 -6.13
N ARG A 57 -6.40 -16.43 -6.15
CA ARG A 57 -7.05 -17.03 -7.33
C ARG A 57 -8.49 -16.58 -7.52
N LYS A 58 -9.12 -16.06 -6.46
CA LYS A 58 -10.53 -15.61 -6.46
C LYS A 58 -10.56 -14.08 -6.33
N GLU A 59 -11.49 -13.46 -7.03
CA GLU A 59 -11.79 -12.02 -6.90
C GLU A 59 -12.15 -11.67 -5.44
N GLY A 60 -11.85 -10.46 -5.05
CA GLY A 60 -12.09 -9.93 -3.71
C GLY A 60 -11.48 -8.54 -3.52
N PRO A 61 -11.46 -8.02 -2.29
CA PRO A 61 -10.93 -6.71 -1.99
C PRO A 61 -9.43 -6.61 -2.25
N CYS A 62 -8.95 -5.39 -2.38
CA CYS A 62 -7.52 -5.05 -2.47
C CYS A 62 -7.10 -4.37 -1.15
N LEU A 63 -6.27 -5.05 -0.35
CA LEU A 63 -5.69 -4.50 0.86
C LEU A 63 -4.31 -3.93 0.55
N LEU A 64 -4.11 -2.66 0.85
CA LEU A 64 -2.80 -2.03 0.86
C LEU A 64 -2.26 -2.03 2.30
N VAL A 65 -1.04 -2.56 2.47
CA VAL A 65 -0.27 -2.43 3.72
C VAL A 65 1.05 -1.74 3.39
N CYS A 66 1.30 -0.59 3.98
CA CYS A 66 2.52 0.16 3.75
C CYS A 66 3.22 0.53 5.05
N ALA A 67 4.52 0.82 4.96
CA ALA A 67 5.34 1.23 6.08
C ALA A 67 6.40 2.26 5.65
N ALA A 68 7.10 2.80 6.62
CA ALA A 68 8.17 3.77 6.43
C ALA A 68 7.78 4.94 5.52
N LEU A 69 6.59 5.54 5.76
CA LEU A 69 6.28 6.90 5.31
C LEU A 69 7.26 7.90 5.93
N HIS A 70 7.72 7.61 7.14
CA HIS A 70 8.87 8.24 7.77
C HIS A 70 10.03 7.24 7.75
N GLY A 71 11.17 7.65 7.21
CA GLY A 71 12.27 6.73 6.92
C GLY A 71 12.98 6.16 8.15
N ASP A 72 12.78 6.76 9.32
CA ASP A 72 13.31 6.32 10.62
C ASP A 72 12.36 5.37 11.39
N GLU A 73 11.14 5.17 10.91
CA GLU A 73 10.13 4.30 11.54
C GLU A 73 10.17 2.88 10.89
N ILE A 74 11.07 2.03 11.37
CA ILE A 74 11.49 0.81 10.65
C ILE A 74 10.78 -0.48 11.06
N ASN A 75 10.04 -0.52 12.18
CA ASN A 75 9.38 -1.76 12.65
C ASN A 75 8.37 -2.30 11.63
N GLY A 76 7.66 -1.40 10.94
CA GLY A 76 6.71 -1.77 9.90
C GLY A 76 7.35 -2.52 8.73
N ILE A 77 8.63 -2.26 8.43
CA ILE A 77 9.39 -2.96 7.40
C ILE A 77 9.50 -4.45 7.74
N GLU A 78 9.86 -4.76 8.98
CA GLU A 78 10.00 -6.14 9.45
C GLU A 78 8.63 -6.84 9.54
N ILE A 79 7.59 -6.12 9.93
CA ILE A 79 6.20 -6.64 9.91
C ILE A 79 5.83 -7.06 8.50
N ILE A 80 6.05 -6.20 7.50
CA ILE A 80 5.74 -6.50 6.09
C ILE A 80 6.62 -7.64 5.57
N ARG A 81 7.92 -7.67 5.90
CA ARG A 81 8.80 -8.77 5.51
C ARG A 81 8.28 -10.13 5.99
N ARG A 82 7.81 -10.21 7.24
CA ARG A 82 7.19 -11.43 7.79
C ARG A 82 5.84 -11.70 7.12
N LEU A 83 5.01 -10.69 6.95
CA LEU A 83 3.71 -10.83 6.32
C LEU A 83 3.82 -11.45 4.92
N VAL A 84 4.66 -10.90 4.04
CA VAL A 84 4.80 -11.42 2.67
C VAL A 84 5.39 -12.83 2.60
N GLY A 85 6.09 -13.27 3.65
CA GLY A 85 6.60 -14.65 3.80
C GLY A 85 5.54 -15.69 4.16
N LEU A 86 4.33 -15.29 4.56
CA LEU A 86 3.31 -16.21 5.00
C LEU A 86 2.77 -17.07 3.84
N LYS A 87 2.78 -18.40 4.00
CA LYS A 87 2.26 -19.36 3.02
C LYS A 87 0.75 -19.20 2.81
N GLN A 88 0.02 -18.78 3.84
CA GLN A 88 -1.43 -18.58 3.84
C GLN A 88 -1.87 -17.54 2.80
N LEU A 89 -1.01 -16.57 2.46
CA LEU A 89 -1.30 -15.56 1.45
C LEU A 89 -1.56 -16.14 0.05
N GLY A 90 -1.13 -17.36 -0.23
CA GLY A 90 -1.50 -18.07 -1.47
C GLY A 90 -2.99 -18.47 -1.56
N LYS A 91 -3.74 -18.38 -0.45
CA LYS A 91 -5.16 -18.78 -0.34
C LYS A 91 -6.12 -17.59 -0.18
N ILE A 92 -5.62 -16.36 -0.16
CA ILE A 92 -6.47 -15.18 0.00
C ILE A 92 -7.45 -15.01 -1.15
N ARG A 93 -8.55 -14.30 -0.88
CA ARG A 93 -9.43 -13.76 -1.91
C ARG A 93 -9.07 -12.29 -2.11
N GLY A 94 -8.98 -11.85 -3.37
CA GLY A 94 -8.58 -10.49 -3.68
C GLY A 94 -7.07 -10.33 -3.79
N THR A 95 -6.57 -9.16 -3.47
CA THR A 95 -5.17 -8.77 -3.67
C THR A 95 -4.60 -8.15 -2.40
N LEU A 96 -3.38 -8.51 -2.04
CA LEU A 96 -2.55 -7.78 -1.08
C LEU A 96 -1.47 -7.01 -1.85
N ILE A 97 -1.43 -5.70 -1.65
CA ILE A 97 -0.30 -4.84 -2.01
C ILE A 97 0.45 -4.58 -0.71
N ALA A 98 1.74 -4.90 -0.65
CA ALA A 98 2.55 -4.69 0.54
C ALA A 98 3.84 -3.92 0.17
N ILE A 99 4.03 -2.76 0.81
CA ILE A 99 5.13 -1.85 0.51
C ILE A 99 5.91 -1.58 1.79
N PRO A 100 7.07 -2.24 1.96
CA PRO A 100 7.85 -2.12 3.19
C PRO A 100 8.43 -0.72 3.40
N ILE A 101 8.75 -0.01 2.32
CA ILE A 101 9.39 1.31 2.40
C ILE A 101 8.78 2.23 1.36
N VAL A 102 7.94 3.18 1.79
CA VAL A 102 7.38 4.20 0.91
C VAL A 102 8.36 5.36 0.71
N ASN A 103 8.92 5.88 1.79
CA ASN A 103 9.91 6.95 1.77
C ASN A 103 11.34 6.38 1.69
N VAL A 104 11.70 5.83 0.53
CA VAL A 104 13.02 5.23 0.30
C VAL A 104 14.15 6.24 0.57
N TYR A 105 13.97 7.50 0.21
CA TYR A 105 14.96 8.54 0.45
C TYR A 105 15.19 8.81 1.94
N GLY A 106 14.10 8.93 2.71
CA GLY A 106 14.18 9.09 4.16
C GLY A 106 14.81 7.87 4.82
N PHE A 107 14.44 6.66 4.36
CA PHE A 107 14.97 5.40 4.91
C PHE A 107 16.50 5.29 4.76
N ILE A 108 17.05 5.61 3.58
CA ILE A 108 18.51 5.55 3.35
C ILE A 108 19.26 6.49 4.32
N HIS A 109 18.65 7.59 4.71
CA HIS A 109 19.25 8.58 5.61
C HIS A 109 18.79 8.43 7.08
N MET A 110 18.01 7.40 7.41
CA MET A 110 17.41 7.21 8.74
C MET A 110 16.71 8.48 9.23
N SER A 111 15.97 9.11 8.36
CA SER A 111 15.32 10.40 8.58
C SER A 111 13.82 10.30 8.36
N ARG A 112 13.06 10.99 9.23
CA ARG A 112 11.63 11.21 9.03
C ARG A 112 11.32 11.87 7.69
N TYR A 113 12.18 12.77 7.26
CA TYR A 113 11.96 13.68 6.13
C TYR A 113 12.60 13.17 4.84
N LEU A 114 12.09 13.66 3.71
CA LEU A 114 12.75 13.53 2.42
C LEU A 114 13.94 14.50 2.31
N PRO A 115 14.80 14.37 1.26
CA PRO A 115 15.92 15.30 1.02
C PRO A 115 15.52 16.77 0.89
N ASP A 116 14.28 17.07 0.48
CA ASP A 116 13.73 18.43 0.44
C ASP A 116 13.22 18.93 1.81
N ARG A 117 13.56 18.20 2.90
CA ARG A 117 13.21 18.47 4.30
C ARG A 117 11.71 18.49 4.60
N ARG A 118 10.89 17.88 3.74
CA ARG A 118 9.45 17.79 3.92
C ARG A 118 9.05 16.46 4.51
N ASP A 119 8.00 16.49 5.33
CA ASP A 119 7.32 15.31 5.84
C ASP A 119 6.37 14.78 4.74
N LEU A 120 6.61 13.52 4.30
CA LEU A 120 5.77 12.89 3.29
C LEU A 120 4.31 12.83 3.76
N ASN A 121 4.08 12.51 5.05
CA ASN A 121 2.74 12.41 5.64
C ASN A 121 2.15 13.79 6.02
N ARG A 122 2.62 14.85 5.36
CA ARG A 122 2.05 16.21 5.31
C ARG A 122 1.98 16.74 3.88
N SER A 123 2.27 15.86 2.91
CA SER A 123 2.39 16.25 1.50
C SER A 123 1.32 15.62 0.60
N PHE A 124 0.43 14.80 1.15
CA PHE A 124 -0.67 14.18 0.41
C PHE A 124 -1.83 15.16 0.16
N PRO A 125 -2.55 15.04 -0.97
CA PRO A 125 -2.39 14.06 -2.05
C PRO A 125 -1.20 14.34 -2.99
N GLY A 126 -0.49 15.45 -2.80
CA GLY A 126 0.61 15.89 -3.62
C GLY A 126 0.20 16.50 -4.96
N SER A 127 1.17 16.65 -5.85
CA SER A 127 0.98 17.14 -7.22
C SER A 127 2.05 16.58 -8.15
N GLU A 128 1.79 16.58 -9.46
CA GLU A 128 2.75 16.11 -10.47
C GLU A 128 3.99 17.02 -10.57
N THR A 129 3.85 18.25 -10.15
CA THR A 129 4.91 19.27 -10.13
C THR A 129 5.19 19.75 -8.72
N GLY A 130 6.34 20.38 -8.49
CA GLY A 130 6.69 20.97 -7.20
C GLY A 130 7.70 20.16 -6.42
N SER A 131 7.56 20.13 -5.09
CA SER A 131 8.54 19.52 -4.18
C SER A 131 8.68 18.01 -4.41
N LEU A 132 9.81 17.42 -4.03
CA LEU A 132 10.04 15.98 -4.11
C LEU A 132 8.98 15.20 -3.32
N ALA A 133 8.68 15.66 -2.10
CA ALA A 133 7.64 15.05 -1.27
C ALA A 133 6.26 15.11 -1.93
N GLY A 134 5.89 16.25 -2.53
CA GLY A 134 4.61 16.39 -3.24
C GLY A 134 4.51 15.49 -4.47
N ARG A 135 5.58 15.36 -5.24
CA ARG A 135 5.62 14.46 -6.41
C ARG A 135 5.56 12.99 -6.01
N LEU A 136 6.28 12.60 -4.94
CA LEU A 136 6.20 11.23 -4.43
C LEU A 136 4.80 10.92 -3.89
N ALA A 137 4.21 11.82 -3.11
CA ALA A 137 2.85 11.66 -2.59
C ALA A 137 1.83 11.47 -3.73
N ASN A 138 1.88 12.31 -4.76
CA ASN A 138 0.99 12.22 -5.92
C ASN A 138 1.15 10.90 -6.66
N LEU A 139 2.39 10.50 -6.94
CA LEU A 139 2.70 9.24 -7.61
C LEU A 139 2.16 8.04 -6.80
N PHE A 140 2.36 8.04 -5.49
CA PHE A 140 1.90 6.99 -4.60
C PHE A 140 0.36 6.90 -4.55
N VAL A 141 -0.33 8.03 -4.49
CA VAL A 141 -1.79 8.06 -4.54
C VAL A 141 -2.31 7.54 -5.87
N LYS A 142 -1.77 8.03 -6.98
CA LYS A 142 -2.24 7.71 -8.32
C LYS A 142 -2.03 6.24 -8.69
N GLU A 143 -0.86 5.71 -8.41
CA GLU A 143 -0.46 4.38 -8.88
C GLU A 143 -0.75 3.25 -7.89
N VAL A 144 -0.83 3.56 -6.59
CA VAL A 144 -0.95 2.55 -5.54
C VAL A 144 -2.23 2.70 -4.73
N VAL A 145 -2.41 3.84 -4.04
CA VAL A 145 -3.57 4.03 -3.13
C VAL A 145 -4.89 3.89 -3.88
N SER A 146 -4.98 4.43 -5.10
CA SER A 146 -6.18 4.34 -5.95
C SER A 146 -6.60 2.91 -6.33
N LYS A 147 -5.74 1.92 -6.11
CA LYS A 147 -6.04 0.49 -6.38
C LYS A 147 -6.60 -0.23 -5.15
N ALA A 148 -6.47 0.37 -3.97
CA ALA A 148 -6.87 -0.24 -2.71
C ALA A 148 -8.37 -0.08 -2.44
N THR A 149 -8.95 -1.08 -1.79
CA THR A 149 -10.28 -1.00 -1.15
C THR A 149 -10.16 -0.78 0.36
N TYR A 150 -9.00 -1.10 0.94
CA TYR A 150 -8.65 -0.88 2.34
C TYR A 150 -7.18 -0.54 2.44
N GLY A 151 -6.80 0.27 3.43
CA GLY A 151 -5.41 0.59 3.69
C GLY A 151 -5.01 0.47 5.16
N ILE A 152 -3.77 0.04 5.37
CA ILE A 152 -3.12 0.01 6.68
C ILE A 152 -1.74 0.63 6.53
N ASP A 153 -1.47 1.66 7.32
CA ASP A 153 -0.19 2.35 7.39
C ASP A 153 0.49 2.02 8.73
N LEU A 154 1.69 1.48 8.66
CA LEU A 154 2.44 1.02 9.81
C LEU A 154 3.47 2.07 10.23
N HIS A 155 3.33 2.56 11.44
CA HIS A 155 4.18 3.56 12.07
C HIS A 155 4.80 3.08 13.37
N THR A 156 5.83 3.77 13.81
CA THR A 156 6.36 3.73 15.19
C THR A 156 6.28 5.12 15.82
N ALA A 157 6.66 5.23 17.08
CA ALA A 157 6.94 6.52 17.68
C ALA A 157 8.15 7.19 17.01
N ALA A 158 8.27 8.51 17.17
CA ALA A 158 9.46 9.23 16.77
C ALA A 158 10.71 8.72 17.52
N ILE A 159 11.91 8.99 16.98
CA ILE A 159 13.19 8.61 17.61
C ILE A 159 13.20 8.90 19.11
N HIS A 160 13.67 7.92 19.90
CA HIS A 160 13.73 7.94 21.38
C HIS A 160 12.38 7.99 22.09
N ARG A 161 11.32 7.53 21.43
CA ARG A 161 9.98 7.38 22.01
C ARG A 161 9.43 6.01 21.68
N ASP A 162 8.55 5.53 22.56
CA ASP A 162 7.80 4.29 22.36
C ASP A 162 6.31 4.59 22.26
N ASN A 163 5.62 3.86 21.39
CA ASN A 163 4.16 3.83 21.32
C ASN A 163 3.64 2.51 21.88
N PHE A 164 2.67 2.59 22.78
CA PHE A 164 1.85 1.43 23.07
C PHE A 164 1.12 0.98 21.79
N PRO A 165 1.10 -0.33 21.48
CA PRO A 165 0.47 -0.82 20.25
C PRO A 165 -0.98 -0.37 20.13
N GLN A 166 -1.31 0.38 19.09
CA GLN A 166 -2.61 1.00 18.90
C GLN A 166 -2.97 1.17 17.43
N VAL A 167 -4.26 1.17 17.15
CA VAL A 167 -4.80 1.60 15.86
C VAL A 167 -5.45 2.97 16.01
N ARG A 168 -5.15 3.88 15.11
CA ARG A 168 -5.85 5.16 14.96
C ARG A 168 -6.71 5.10 13.71
N ALA A 169 -7.98 5.41 13.84
CA ALA A 169 -8.97 5.33 12.78
C ALA A 169 -10.04 6.42 12.93
N THR A 170 -10.85 6.63 11.91
CA THR A 170 -12.05 7.47 11.94
C THR A 170 -13.23 6.55 12.20
N LEU A 171 -13.67 6.44 13.46
CA LEU A 171 -14.63 5.43 13.89
C LEU A 171 -16.10 5.78 13.62
N ASP A 172 -16.39 6.98 13.12
CA ASP A 172 -17.73 7.35 12.66
C ASP A 172 -18.13 6.59 11.39
N ASP A 173 -17.15 6.19 10.56
CA ASP A 173 -17.40 5.31 9.43
C ASP A 173 -17.54 3.84 9.88
N PRO A 174 -18.71 3.19 9.64
CA PRO A 174 -18.95 1.83 10.09
C PRO A 174 -17.97 0.80 9.53
N GLU A 175 -17.51 0.97 8.30
CA GLU A 175 -16.59 0.03 7.67
C GLU A 175 -15.17 0.19 8.23
N THR A 176 -14.72 1.42 8.48
CA THR A 176 -13.45 1.69 9.17
C THR A 176 -13.47 1.14 10.58
N ARG A 177 -14.58 1.30 11.32
CA ARG A 177 -14.76 0.69 12.65
C ARG A 177 -14.65 -0.83 12.58
N ARG A 178 -15.33 -1.48 11.64
CA ARG A 178 -15.31 -2.93 11.46
C ARG A 178 -13.91 -3.48 11.23
N ILE A 179 -13.12 -2.83 10.36
CA ILE A 179 -11.74 -3.28 10.10
C ILE A 179 -10.80 -2.97 11.26
N ALA A 180 -11.02 -1.89 12.01
CA ALA A 180 -10.24 -1.57 13.21
C ALA A 180 -10.46 -2.61 14.31
N GLU A 181 -11.70 -3.04 14.53
CA GLU A 181 -12.04 -4.12 15.45
C GLU A 181 -11.44 -5.46 15.01
N ALA A 182 -11.53 -5.78 13.70
CA ALA A 182 -10.96 -7.00 13.13
C ALA A 182 -9.42 -7.04 13.17
N PHE A 183 -8.74 -5.90 13.30
CA PHE A 183 -7.29 -5.82 13.44
C PHE A 183 -6.81 -6.32 14.80
N HIS A 184 -7.65 -6.29 15.82
CA HIS A 184 -7.38 -6.76 17.20
C HIS A 184 -6.17 -6.09 17.87
N ALA A 185 -5.93 -4.81 17.62
CA ALA A 185 -4.94 -4.06 18.39
C ALA A 185 -5.40 -3.93 19.87
N PRO A 186 -4.47 -3.88 20.82
CA PRO A 186 -4.81 -3.69 22.25
C PRO A 186 -5.60 -2.41 22.52
N LEU A 187 -5.42 -1.40 21.68
CA LEU A 187 -6.10 -0.10 21.78
C LEU A 187 -6.53 0.38 20.40
N VAL A 188 -7.77 0.84 20.31
CA VAL A 188 -8.31 1.52 19.13
C VAL A 188 -8.68 2.94 19.52
N ILE A 189 -8.12 3.93 18.81
CA ILE A 189 -8.31 5.36 19.09
C ILE A 189 -9.12 5.96 17.94
N ASP A 190 -10.24 6.59 18.30
CA ASP A 190 -10.93 7.49 17.37
C ASP A 190 -10.11 8.77 17.21
N ALA A 191 -9.60 9.00 16.03
CA ALA A 191 -8.67 10.09 15.77
C ALA A 191 -9.16 10.99 14.64
N ALA A 192 -9.21 12.28 14.90
CA ALA A 192 -9.52 13.28 13.89
C ALA A 192 -8.56 13.20 12.68
N LEU A 193 -9.08 13.51 11.50
CA LEU A 193 -8.27 13.60 10.30
C LEU A 193 -7.31 14.79 10.40
N ARG A 194 -6.08 14.57 9.98
CA ARG A 194 -5.06 15.62 9.92
C ARG A 194 -4.80 15.96 8.44
N PRO A 195 -4.89 17.23 8.04
CA PRO A 195 -4.64 17.66 6.67
C PRO A 195 -3.26 17.23 6.15
N GLY A 196 -3.22 16.84 4.88
CA GLY A 196 -2.00 16.44 4.19
C GLY A 196 -1.49 15.04 4.52
N THR A 197 -2.27 14.23 5.25
CA THR A 197 -1.92 12.83 5.54
C THR A 197 -2.47 11.86 4.50
N ILE A 198 -1.82 10.71 4.37
CA ILE A 198 -2.33 9.62 3.52
C ILE A 198 -3.71 9.15 3.98
N ARG A 199 -3.95 9.08 5.31
CA ARG A 199 -5.24 8.70 5.87
C ARG A 199 -6.35 9.64 5.45
N GLU A 200 -6.14 10.95 5.55
CA GLU A 200 -7.11 11.94 5.08
C GLU A 200 -7.41 11.77 3.58
N THR A 201 -6.36 11.61 2.78
CA THR A 201 -6.49 11.44 1.33
C THR A 201 -7.26 10.16 0.99
N ALA A 202 -6.94 9.03 1.63
CA ALA A 202 -7.63 7.77 1.41
C ALA A 202 -9.12 7.83 1.79
N ILE A 203 -9.44 8.43 2.94
CA ILE A 203 -10.85 8.61 3.38
C ILE A 203 -11.63 9.50 2.40
N ARG A 204 -11.00 10.55 1.84
CA ARG A 204 -11.64 11.39 0.78
C ARG A 204 -11.85 10.63 -0.54
N MET A 205 -11.20 9.49 -0.72
CA MET A 205 -11.36 8.55 -1.85
C MET A 205 -12.29 7.37 -1.50
N ASP A 206 -13.02 7.46 -0.38
CA ASP A 206 -13.88 6.40 0.15
C ASP A 206 -13.13 5.08 0.43
N ILE A 207 -11.86 5.18 0.83
CA ILE A 207 -11.03 4.02 1.20
C ILE A 207 -10.85 4.00 2.72
N PRO A 208 -11.48 3.05 3.45
CA PRO A 208 -11.25 2.84 4.88
C PRO A 208 -9.77 2.63 5.20
N TRP A 209 -9.25 3.39 6.18
CA TRP A 209 -7.82 3.47 6.44
C TRP A 209 -7.49 3.40 7.92
N LEU A 210 -6.58 2.49 8.27
CA LEU A 210 -6.04 2.36 9.62
C LEU A 210 -4.59 2.87 9.65
N VAL A 211 -4.23 3.51 10.77
CA VAL A 211 -2.84 3.78 11.14
C VAL A 211 -2.52 2.93 12.34
N TYR A 212 -1.59 2.00 12.19
CA TYR A 212 -1.10 1.18 13.30
C TYR A 212 0.21 1.75 13.80
N GLU A 213 0.28 2.02 15.10
CA GLU A 213 1.43 2.56 15.79
C GLU A 213 1.93 1.56 16.83
N ALA A 214 3.21 1.17 16.80
CA ALA A 214 3.80 0.25 17.76
C ALA A 214 5.33 0.36 17.81
N GLY A 215 5.89 0.52 19.02
CA GLY A 215 7.32 0.65 19.30
C GLY A 215 7.87 2.05 19.26
#